data_6772f81d2cd84899dd8e6971740fee94
#
_entry.id   6772f81d2cd84899dd8e6971740fee94
#
_cell.length_a   1.000
_cell.length_b   1.000
_cell.length_c   1.000
_cell.angle_alpha   90.00
_cell.angle_beta   90.00
_cell.angle_gamma   90.00
#
_symmetry.space_group_name_H-M   'P 1'
#
loop_
_entity.id
_entity.type
_entity.pdbx_description
1 polymer ?
#
loop_
_entity_poly.entity_id
_entity_poly.type
_entity_poly.pdbx_seq_one_letter_code
_entity_poly.pdbx_strand_id
1 'polypeptide(L)'
;VRNAVQFKNLGASHFTSHSKVTEDKSVNWVESHDNFANGEANIPQELSDEWIKYGWAGVTAQKNGMSLFFDRPYKDGGTYGTGGVGTYGNGSGPFTENSKLGDAGSDLWKDPEVAAVNHFRNAMVGEASNVSNCGDDNCLMVERYAGSAAQDGMMVANANGSDKNLAGQSTKLAN
;
A
#
# COMPACT_ATOMS: atom_id res chain seq x y z
N VAL A 1 -1.13 0.28 -8.65
CA VAL A 1 -1.06 -0.35 -7.31
C VAL A 1 -1.39 -1.83 -7.39
N ARG A 2 -2.57 -2.19 -7.90
CA ARG A 2 -2.98 -3.59 -8.06
C ARG A 2 -1.89 -4.45 -8.71
N ASN A 3 -1.32 -4.01 -9.83
CA ASN A 3 -0.24 -4.75 -10.50
C ASN A 3 1.01 -4.88 -9.62
N ALA A 4 1.35 -3.86 -8.84
CA ALA A 4 2.48 -3.91 -7.93
C ALA A 4 2.36 -5.07 -6.93
N VAL A 5 1.23 -5.15 -6.25
CA VAL A 5 1.01 -6.19 -5.22
C VAL A 5 0.77 -7.57 -5.82
N GLN A 6 0.03 -7.65 -6.93
CA GLN A 6 -0.27 -8.89 -7.64
C GLN A 6 0.99 -9.58 -8.19
N PHE A 7 1.86 -8.81 -8.82
CA PHE A 7 3.06 -9.35 -9.44
C PHE A 7 4.31 -9.23 -8.57
N LYS A 8 4.14 -8.79 -7.33
CA LYS A 8 5.24 -8.58 -6.38
C LYS A 8 6.35 -7.72 -6.99
N ASN A 9 5.96 -6.56 -7.53
CA ASN A 9 6.83 -5.65 -8.23
C ASN A 9 6.53 -4.20 -7.81
N LEU A 10 7.48 -3.54 -7.18
CA LEU A 10 7.37 -2.16 -6.72
C LEU A 10 7.73 -1.11 -7.77
N GLY A 11 7.71 -1.46 -9.05
CA GLY A 11 7.98 -0.53 -10.14
C GLY A 11 7.16 0.75 -10.01
N ALA A 12 7.81 1.92 -10.06
CA ALA A 12 7.20 3.22 -9.84
C ALA A 12 5.99 3.48 -10.76
N SER A 13 6.02 2.95 -11.98
CA SER A 13 4.92 3.06 -12.95
C SER A 13 3.60 2.45 -12.45
N HIS A 14 3.65 1.48 -11.54
CA HIS A 14 2.46 0.88 -10.96
C HIS A 14 1.75 1.82 -9.96
N PHE A 15 2.44 2.82 -9.48
CA PHE A 15 1.94 3.79 -8.50
C PHE A 15 1.63 5.16 -9.11
N THR A 16 2.12 5.45 -10.32
CA THR A 16 1.97 6.75 -11.00
C THR A 16 1.03 6.71 -12.20
N SER A 17 0.59 5.53 -12.63
CA SER A 17 -0.30 5.39 -13.78
C SER A 17 -1.77 5.61 -13.38
N HIS A 18 -2.33 6.72 -13.81
CA HIS A 18 -3.75 7.08 -13.61
C HIS A 18 -4.44 7.20 -14.97
N SER A 19 -5.35 6.30 -15.28
CA SER A 19 -5.86 6.18 -16.65
C SER A 19 -6.97 7.18 -17.04
N LYS A 20 -7.74 7.75 -16.10
CA LYS A 20 -8.91 8.56 -16.41
C LYS A 20 -9.30 9.62 -15.39
N VAL A 21 -8.64 9.69 -14.24
CA VAL A 21 -8.99 10.60 -13.16
C VAL A 21 -7.74 11.40 -12.80
N THR A 22 -7.89 12.68 -12.54
CA THR A 22 -6.79 13.49 -12.04
C THR A 22 -6.37 12.99 -10.66
N GLU A 23 -5.09 12.99 -10.39
CA GLU A 23 -4.52 12.40 -9.17
C GLU A 23 -5.17 12.92 -7.90
N ASP A 24 -5.48 14.21 -7.85
CA ASP A 24 -6.10 14.90 -6.71
C ASP A 24 -7.54 14.41 -6.42
N LYS A 25 -8.20 13.78 -7.40
CA LYS A 25 -9.56 13.24 -7.30
C LYS A 25 -9.61 11.73 -7.20
N SER A 26 -8.46 11.08 -7.09
CA SER A 26 -8.39 9.63 -6.99
C SER A 26 -8.58 9.15 -5.53
N VAL A 27 -9.23 8.00 -5.39
CA VAL A 27 -9.20 7.21 -4.16
C VAL A 27 -8.34 5.99 -4.45
N ASN A 28 -7.30 5.81 -3.67
CA ASN A 28 -6.30 4.76 -3.87
C ASN A 28 -6.37 3.75 -2.73
N TRP A 29 -6.35 2.47 -3.06
CA TRP A 29 -6.33 1.39 -2.08
C TRP A 29 -5.43 0.24 -2.56
N VAL A 30 -5.00 -0.58 -1.63
CA VAL A 30 -4.26 -1.82 -1.92
C VAL A 30 -5.23 -2.96 -2.11
N GLU A 31 -6.18 -3.10 -1.19
CA GLU A 31 -7.27 -4.07 -1.20
C GLU A 31 -8.61 -3.40 -0.96
N SER A 32 -9.66 -4.10 -1.33
CA SER A 32 -11.05 -3.82 -0.98
C SER A 32 -11.76 -5.10 -0.61
N HIS A 33 -12.98 -4.99 -0.10
CA HIS A 33 -13.82 -6.16 0.17
C HIS A 33 -14.03 -7.03 -1.09
N ASP A 34 -14.14 -6.42 -2.26
CA ASP A 34 -14.31 -7.16 -3.52
C ASP A 34 -13.08 -8.01 -3.87
N ASN A 35 -11.90 -7.43 -3.74
CA ASN A 35 -10.66 -8.17 -4.01
C ASN A 35 -10.42 -9.27 -2.98
N PHE A 36 -10.69 -8.97 -1.72
CA PHE A 36 -10.44 -9.87 -0.60
C PHE A 36 -11.50 -10.98 -0.53
N ALA A 37 -12.80 -10.62 -0.60
CA ALA A 37 -13.89 -11.57 -0.40
C ALA A 37 -14.26 -12.35 -1.68
N ASN A 38 -14.26 -11.68 -2.81
CA ASN A 38 -14.79 -12.24 -4.04
C ASN A 38 -13.72 -12.83 -4.96
N GLY A 39 -12.45 -12.70 -4.61
CA GLY A 39 -11.35 -13.13 -5.47
C GLY A 39 -11.34 -12.39 -6.82
N GLU A 40 -12.04 -11.27 -6.89
CA GLU A 40 -12.09 -10.50 -8.12
C GLU A 40 -10.70 -10.03 -8.54
N ALA A 41 -10.51 -10.17 -9.82
CA ALA A 41 -9.45 -9.50 -10.51
C ALA A 41 -8.03 -10.01 -10.28
N ASN A 42 -7.85 -11.32 -10.06
CA ASN A 42 -6.53 -11.96 -10.04
C ASN A 42 -5.51 -11.38 -9.03
N ILE A 43 -5.97 -10.72 -7.98
CA ILE A 43 -5.08 -10.47 -6.86
C ILE A 43 -4.90 -11.81 -6.16
N PRO A 44 -3.66 -12.27 -5.96
CA PRO A 44 -3.43 -13.48 -5.20
C PRO A 44 -4.11 -13.35 -3.85
N GLN A 45 -4.95 -14.29 -3.52
CA GLN A 45 -5.73 -14.34 -2.29
C GLN A 45 -4.87 -14.40 -1.03
N GLU A 46 -3.59 -14.53 -1.22
CA GLU A 46 -2.56 -14.64 -0.22
C GLU A 46 -1.60 -13.44 -0.27
N LEU A 47 -2.12 -12.23 -0.37
CA LEU A 47 -1.27 -11.08 -0.10
C LEU A 47 -0.82 -11.16 1.35
N SER A 48 0.49 -11.31 1.55
CA SER A 48 1.06 -11.21 2.88
C SER A 48 0.91 -9.78 3.40
N ASP A 49 0.90 -9.64 4.71
CA ASP A 49 0.88 -8.32 5.36
C ASP A 49 2.02 -7.43 4.88
N GLU A 50 3.18 -8.02 4.60
CA GLU A 50 4.33 -7.32 4.03
C GLU A 50 3.99 -6.66 2.68
N TRP A 51 3.33 -7.37 1.76
CA TRP A 51 2.95 -6.80 0.46
C TRP A 51 1.83 -5.78 0.59
N ILE A 52 0.94 -5.92 1.57
CA ILE A 52 -0.04 -4.87 1.90
C ILE A 52 0.68 -3.62 2.38
N LYS A 53 1.67 -3.75 3.27
CA LYS A 53 2.46 -2.62 3.76
C LYS A 53 3.22 -1.92 2.63
N TYR A 54 3.86 -2.64 1.72
CA TYR A 54 4.52 -2.05 0.55
C TYR A 54 3.53 -1.31 -0.35
N GLY A 55 2.39 -1.92 -0.65
CA GLY A 55 1.34 -1.27 -1.43
C GLY A 55 0.82 -0.01 -0.73
N TRP A 56 0.58 -0.09 0.58
CA TRP A 56 0.14 1.03 1.41
C TRP A 56 1.16 2.17 1.40
N ALA A 57 2.43 1.85 1.58
CA ALA A 57 3.50 2.83 1.52
C ALA A 57 3.50 3.57 0.17
N GLY A 58 3.40 2.83 -0.93
CA GLY A 58 3.40 3.40 -2.28
C GLY A 58 2.21 4.31 -2.58
N VAL A 59 1.00 4.00 -2.08
CA VAL A 59 -0.17 4.86 -2.32
C VAL A 59 -0.27 6.02 -1.33
N THR A 60 0.21 5.85 -0.10
CA THR A 60 -0.01 6.81 0.98
C THR A 60 1.08 7.88 1.04
N ALA A 61 2.33 7.54 0.75
CA ALA A 61 3.42 8.49 0.79
C ALA A 61 3.32 9.61 -0.26
N GLN A 62 2.53 9.42 -1.33
CA GLN A 62 2.36 10.40 -2.40
C GLN A 62 1.54 11.63 -1.96
N LYS A 63 1.72 12.74 -2.69
CA LYS A 63 0.99 14.00 -2.43
C LYS A 63 -0.51 13.86 -2.64
N ASN A 64 -0.89 13.28 -3.78
CA ASN A 64 -2.24 13.34 -4.31
C ASN A 64 -3.05 12.08 -4.00
N GLY A 65 -4.37 12.21 -4.14
CA GLY A 65 -5.32 11.14 -3.88
C GLY A 65 -5.62 10.92 -2.40
N MET A 66 -6.73 10.27 -2.15
CA MET A 66 -7.14 9.81 -0.84
C MET A 66 -6.74 8.34 -0.70
N SER A 67 -5.96 8.00 0.31
CA SER A 67 -5.59 6.61 0.58
C SER A 67 -6.62 5.98 1.51
N LEU A 68 -7.12 4.81 1.12
CA LEU A 68 -8.11 4.04 1.87
C LEU A 68 -7.49 2.71 2.29
N PHE A 69 -7.39 2.48 3.59
CA PHE A 69 -6.92 1.23 4.17
C PHE A 69 -8.08 0.26 4.34
N PHE A 70 -7.95 -0.94 3.78
CA PHE A 70 -8.92 -2.01 4.00
C PHE A 70 -8.45 -2.85 5.19
N ASP A 71 -9.24 -2.84 6.25
CA ASP A 71 -8.98 -3.67 7.42
C ASP A 71 -9.62 -5.04 7.23
N ARG A 72 -8.77 -6.06 7.15
CA ARG A 72 -9.23 -7.45 6.92
C ARG A 72 -9.98 -7.96 8.14
N PRO A 73 -11.14 -8.61 7.96
CA PRO A 73 -11.85 -9.23 9.06
C PRO A 73 -11.04 -10.38 9.66
N TYR A 74 -11.17 -10.60 10.96
CA TYR A 74 -10.61 -11.78 11.60
C TYR A 74 -11.33 -13.05 11.11
N LYS A 75 -10.56 -14.11 10.99
CA LYS A 75 -11.03 -15.47 10.86
C LYS A 75 -11.12 -16.12 12.24
N ASP A 76 -11.91 -17.19 12.36
CA ASP A 76 -11.94 -18.04 13.55
C ASP A 76 -10.53 -18.38 14.06
N GLY A 77 -10.31 -18.24 15.36
CA GLY A 77 -9.02 -18.50 15.98
C GLY A 77 -8.06 -17.32 16.03
N GLY A 78 -8.52 -16.09 15.73
CA GLY A 78 -7.71 -14.87 15.87
C GLY A 78 -6.73 -14.61 14.74
N THR A 79 -6.76 -15.42 13.70
CA THR A 79 -6.07 -15.13 12.43
C THR A 79 -7.06 -14.48 11.47
N TYR A 80 -6.72 -13.31 10.92
CA TYR A 80 -7.53 -12.73 9.86
C TYR A 80 -7.50 -13.64 8.62
N GLY A 81 -8.61 -13.66 7.90
CA GLY A 81 -8.75 -14.49 6.72
C GLY A 81 -7.66 -14.18 5.71
N THR A 82 -6.99 -15.18 5.23
CA THR A 82 -6.32 -15.11 3.93
C THR A 82 -7.42 -15.02 2.90
N GLY A 83 -7.39 -13.99 2.07
CA GLY A 83 -8.37 -13.81 1.01
C GLY A 83 -8.61 -15.14 0.29
N GLY A 84 -9.83 -15.54 0.11
CA GLY A 84 -10.16 -16.83 -0.46
C GLY A 84 -11.10 -16.69 -1.63
N VAL A 85 -11.00 -17.59 -2.59
CA VAL A 85 -12.01 -17.79 -3.61
C VAL A 85 -13.27 -18.34 -2.91
N GLY A 86 -14.08 -17.42 -2.39
CA GLY A 86 -15.44 -17.79 -2.12
C GLY A 86 -16.12 -17.99 -3.47
N THR A 87 -16.57 -19.17 -3.74
CA THR A 87 -17.61 -19.34 -4.74
C THR A 87 -18.82 -18.57 -4.22
N TYR A 88 -19.29 -17.60 -4.98
CA TYR A 88 -20.47 -16.81 -4.68
C TYR A 88 -21.56 -17.70 -4.06
N GLY A 89 -21.96 -17.43 -2.84
CA GLY A 89 -23.15 -17.97 -2.23
C GLY A 89 -23.02 -19.26 -1.42
N ASN A 90 -21.85 -19.81 -1.18
CA ASN A 90 -21.74 -21.05 -0.39
C ASN A 90 -21.01 -20.95 0.96
N GLY A 91 -20.81 -19.75 1.48
CA GLY A 91 -20.29 -19.54 2.84
C GLY A 91 -18.81 -19.91 3.05
N SER A 92 -18.08 -20.24 2.00
CA SER A 92 -16.67 -20.64 2.08
C SER A 92 -15.68 -19.51 1.81
N GLY A 93 -16.14 -18.27 1.88
CA GLY A 93 -15.31 -17.07 1.73
C GLY A 93 -14.54 -16.70 3.00
N PRO A 94 -13.69 -15.67 2.92
CA PRO A 94 -12.93 -15.14 4.07
C PRO A 94 -13.83 -14.56 5.17
N PHE A 95 -15.08 -14.25 4.85
CA PHE A 95 -16.11 -13.89 5.82
C PHE A 95 -16.80 -15.18 6.27
N THR A 96 -16.28 -15.76 7.34
CA THR A 96 -16.92 -16.92 7.94
C THR A 96 -18.20 -16.50 8.67
N GLU A 97 -19.09 -17.47 8.96
CA GLU A 97 -20.31 -17.24 9.77
C GLU A 97 -20.02 -16.61 11.15
N ASN A 98 -18.78 -16.63 11.59
CA ASN A 98 -18.34 -16.04 12.84
C ASN A 98 -17.82 -14.60 12.72
N SER A 99 -17.61 -14.08 11.51
CA SER A 99 -17.32 -12.67 11.26
C SER A 99 -18.61 -11.86 11.37
N LYS A 100 -18.77 -11.10 12.43
CA LYS A 100 -19.96 -10.27 12.68
C LYS A 100 -19.65 -8.80 12.43
N LEU A 101 -20.67 -8.06 12.00
CA LEU A 101 -20.59 -6.61 11.96
C LEU A 101 -20.24 -6.06 13.35
N GLY A 102 -19.19 -5.24 13.41
CA GLY A 102 -18.70 -4.64 14.65
C GLY A 102 -17.59 -5.42 15.34
N ASP A 103 -17.25 -6.61 14.87
CA ASP A 103 -16.05 -7.32 15.35
C ASP A 103 -14.78 -6.59 14.91
N ALA A 104 -13.75 -6.66 15.76
CA ALA A 104 -12.44 -6.12 15.40
C ALA A 104 -11.87 -6.87 14.20
N GLY A 105 -11.26 -6.13 13.29
CA GLY A 105 -10.49 -6.69 12.19
C GLY A 105 -9.02 -6.93 12.56
N SER A 106 -8.18 -7.02 11.56
CA SER A 106 -6.74 -7.18 11.72
C SER A 106 -6.12 -5.97 12.42
N ASP A 107 -5.03 -6.19 13.13
CA ASP A 107 -4.26 -5.12 13.77
C ASP A 107 -3.19 -4.51 12.85
N LEU A 108 -3.18 -4.84 11.56
CA LEU A 108 -2.16 -4.38 10.62
C LEU A 108 -2.08 -2.85 10.51
N TRP A 109 -3.19 -2.16 10.68
CA TRP A 109 -3.22 -0.70 10.71
C TRP A 109 -2.44 -0.08 11.89
N LYS A 110 -2.17 -0.87 12.96
CA LYS A 110 -1.33 -0.49 14.11
C LYS A 110 0.16 -0.78 13.90
N ASP A 111 0.50 -1.46 12.81
CA ASP A 111 1.88 -1.77 12.49
C ASP A 111 2.72 -0.49 12.44
N PRO A 112 3.92 -0.46 13.08
CA PRO A 112 4.76 0.74 13.12
C PRO A 112 5.12 1.29 11.74
N GLU A 113 5.29 0.44 10.73
CA GLU A 113 5.59 0.88 9.35
C GLU A 113 4.38 1.53 8.70
N VAL A 114 3.17 0.97 8.91
CA VAL A 114 1.91 1.59 8.45
C VAL A 114 1.72 2.95 9.12
N ALA A 115 1.91 3.02 10.43
CA ALA A 115 1.81 4.27 11.19
C ALA A 115 2.85 5.30 10.72
N ALA A 116 4.10 4.88 10.49
CA ALA A 116 5.16 5.77 10.03
C ALA A 116 4.83 6.40 8.67
N VAL A 117 4.29 5.64 7.73
CA VAL A 117 3.86 6.17 6.42
C VAL A 117 2.71 7.17 6.56
N ASN A 118 1.75 6.91 7.45
CA ASN A 118 0.66 7.85 7.74
C ASN A 118 1.20 9.15 8.35
N HIS A 119 2.13 9.06 9.29
CA HIS A 119 2.81 10.23 9.87
C HIS A 119 3.60 11.00 8.82
N PHE A 120 4.35 10.29 7.96
CA PHE A 120 5.08 10.91 6.86
C PHE A 120 4.15 11.71 5.93
N ARG A 121 3.03 11.11 5.49
CA ARG A 121 2.04 11.82 4.67
C ARG A 121 1.53 13.08 5.33
N ASN A 122 1.18 13.00 6.61
CA ASN A 122 0.62 14.13 7.36
C ASN A 122 1.66 15.25 7.58
N ALA A 123 2.91 14.89 7.82
CA ALA A 123 4.00 15.86 7.97
C ALA A 123 4.33 16.60 6.66
N MET A 124 4.08 15.95 5.52
CA MET A 124 4.42 16.46 4.18
C MET A 124 3.22 17.07 3.44
N VAL A 125 2.21 17.53 4.16
CA VAL A 125 1.03 18.16 3.54
C VAL A 125 1.45 19.41 2.75
N GLY A 126 1.01 19.48 1.49
CA GLY A 126 1.32 20.59 0.59
C GLY A 126 2.57 20.39 -0.26
N GLU A 127 3.51 19.54 0.17
CA GLU A 127 4.75 19.28 -0.53
C GLU A 127 4.53 18.60 -1.90
N ALA A 128 5.40 18.91 -2.87
CA ALA A 128 5.46 18.17 -4.12
C ALA A 128 5.83 16.71 -3.87
N SER A 129 5.54 15.82 -4.82
CA SER A 129 5.96 14.43 -4.73
C SER A 129 6.63 13.95 -6.00
N ASN A 130 7.63 13.10 -5.87
CA ASN A 130 8.26 12.35 -6.94
C ASN A 130 8.28 10.88 -6.58
N VAL A 131 7.88 10.03 -7.52
CA VAL A 131 7.87 8.58 -7.35
C VAL A 131 8.87 7.98 -8.31
N SER A 132 9.82 7.24 -7.81
CA SER A 132 10.88 6.62 -8.59
C SER A 132 11.27 5.25 -8.03
N ASN A 133 12.06 4.52 -8.78
CA ASN A 133 12.69 3.31 -8.29
C ASN A 133 14.08 3.63 -7.71
N CYS A 134 14.48 2.92 -6.68
CA CYS A 134 15.82 3.03 -6.11
C CYS A 134 16.76 1.96 -6.70
N GLY A 135 16.89 1.97 -8.02
CA GLY A 135 17.82 1.13 -8.78
C GLY A 135 17.24 -0.15 -9.37
N ASP A 136 16.08 -0.64 -8.91
CA ASP A 136 15.35 -1.76 -9.49
C ASP A 136 13.87 -1.73 -9.12
N ASP A 137 13.08 -2.59 -9.76
CA ASP A 137 11.62 -2.65 -9.60
C ASP A 137 11.15 -3.30 -8.28
N ASN A 138 12.05 -3.70 -7.40
CA ASN A 138 11.72 -4.16 -6.04
C ASN A 138 12.02 -3.10 -4.98
N CYS A 139 12.44 -1.91 -5.40
CA CYS A 139 12.69 -0.80 -4.50
C CYS A 139 11.97 0.46 -4.99
N LEU A 140 10.98 0.90 -4.23
CA LEU A 140 10.20 2.10 -4.49
C LEU A 140 10.67 3.25 -3.60
N MET A 141 10.83 4.42 -4.17
CA MET A 141 11.15 5.64 -3.46
C MET A 141 10.07 6.68 -3.74
N VAL A 142 9.53 7.28 -2.69
CA VAL A 142 8.61 8.42 -2.77
C VAL A 142 9.21 9.59 -2.01
N GLU A 143 9.55 10.62 -2.74
CA GLU A 143 10.11 11.85 -2.21
C GLU A 143 9.00 12.90 -2.04
N ARG A 144 9.07 13.66 -0.99
CA ARG A 144 8.24 14.84 -0.74
C ARG A 144 9.16 16.04 -0.52
N TYR A 145 8.91 17.11 -1.26
CA TYR A 145 9.84 18.25 -1.26
C TYR A 145 9.11 19.58 -1.50
N ALA A 146 9.61 20.61 -0.83
CA ALA A 146 9.17 22.00 -0.98
C ALA A 146 10.24 22.90 -1.60
N GLY A 147 11.43 22.37 -1.82
CA GLY A 147 12.59 23.15 -2.21
C GLY A 147 13.37 23.74 -1.03
N SER A 148 13.09 23.30 0.20
CA SER A 148 13.88 23.62 1.38
C SER A 148 14.15 22.35 2.19
N ALA A 149 15.39 22.10 2.55
CA ALA A 149 15.82 20.90 3.25
C ALA A 149 15.13 20.66 4.60
N ALA A 150 14.57 21.70 5.21
CA ALA A 150 13.92 21.61 6.52
C ALA A 150 12.57 20.87 6.49
N GLN A 151 11.97 20.68 5.30
CA GLN A 151 10.66 20.07 5.13
C GLN A 151 10.68 18.91 4.13
N ASP A 152 11.82 18.63 3.53
CA ASP A 152 11.94 17.55 2.56
C ASP A 152 12.03 16.20 3.26
N GLY A 153 11.46 15.18 2.66
CA GLY A 153 11.48 13.83 3.21
C GLY A 153 11.33 12.73 2.16
N MET A 154 11.71 11.53 2.54
CA MET A 154 11.69 10.38 1.65
C MET A 154 11.15 9.15 2.37
N MET A 155 10.25 8.43 1.70
CA MET A 155 9.84 7.08 2.04
C MET A 155 10.50 6.10 1.06
N VAL A 156 11.07 5.02 1.58
CA VAL A 156 11.62 3.92 0.79
C VAL A 156 10.95 2.61 1.20
N ALA A 157 10.46 1.88 0.22
CA ALA A 157 9.96 0.52 0.38
C ALA A 157 10.87 -0.43 -0.41
N ASN A 158 11.54 -1.34 0.29
CA ASN A 158 12.52 -2.26 -0.29
C ASN A 158 12.06 -3.72 -0.11
N ALA A 159 11.67 -4.36 -1.20
CA ALA A 159 11.22 -5.75 -1.25
C ALA A 159 12.29 -6.73 -1.77
N ASN A 160 13.56 -6.36 -1.72
CA ASN A 160 14.65 -7.20 -2.22
C ASN A 160 15.07 -8.34 -1.25
N GLY A 161 14.51 -8.40 -0.05
CA GLY A 161 14.90 -9.38 0.96
C GLY A 161 16.32 -9.15 1.56
N SER A 162 16.97 -8.04 1.23
CA SER A 162 18.27 -7.62 1.75
C SER A 162 18.37 -6.10 1.75
N ASP A 163 19.30 -5.56 2.52
CA ASP A 163 19.54 -4.13 2.59
C ASP A 163 19.87 -3.53 1.22
N LYS A 164 19.33 -2.36 0.95
CA LYS A 164 19.57 -1.61 -0.28
C LYS A 164 20.48 -0.43 -0.02
N ASN A 165 21.59 -0.38 -0.74
CA ASN A 165 22.44 0.82 -0.73
C ASN A 165 21.83 1.87 -1.68
N LEU A 166 21.50 3.03 -1.13
CA LEU A 166 20.93 4.16 -1.87
C LEU A 166 21.96 5.19 -2.32
N ALA A 167 23.25 4.98 -2.04
CA ALA A 167 24.30 5.89 -2.48
C ALA A 167 24.30 6.02 -4.01
N GLY A 168 24.35 7.25 -4.49
CA GLY A 168 24.35 7.58 -5.92
C GLY A 168 22.96 7.58 -6.59
N GLN A 169 21.88 7.36 -5.83
CA GLN A 169 20.54 7.59 -6.36
C GLN A 169 20.29 9.10 -6.55
N SER A 170 19.66 9.44 -7.68
CA SER A 170 19.23 10.81 -7.91
C SER A 170 18.05 11.15 -7.01
N THR A 171 18.06 12.32 -6.39
CA THR A 171 17.03 12.82 -5.50
C THR A 171 16.52 14.19 -5.91
N LYS A 172 15.27 14.52 -5.56
CA LYS A 172 14.65 15.84 -5.65
C LYS A 172 14.76 16.61 -4.34
N LEU A 173 15.23 15.97 -3.29
CA LEU A 173 15.39 16.62 -1.99
C LEU A 173 16.49 17.70 -2.05
N ALA A 174 16.29 18.78 -1.33
CA ALA A 174 17.29 19.83 -1.20
C ALA A 174 18.51 19.31 -0.40
N ASN A 175 19.70 19.81 -0.75
CA ASN A 175 20.94 19.52 -0.03
C ASN A 175 21.08 20.46 1.17
#